data_b1b29e983c189591a76d30fd21d7fa5d
#
_entry.id   b1b29e983c189591a76d30fd21d7fa5d
#
_cell.length_a   1.000
_cell.length_b   1.000
_cell.length_c   1.000
_cell.angle_alpha   90.00
_cell.angle_beta   90.00
_cell.angle_gamma   90.00
#
_symmetry.space_group_name_H-M   'P 1'
#
loop_
_entity.id
_entity.type
_entity.pdbx_description
1 polymer ?
#
loop_
_entity_poly.entity_id
_entity_poly.type
_entity_poly.pdbx_seq_one_letter_code
_entity_poly.pdbx_strand_id
1 'polypeptide(L)'
;KYDYDPLTAHAEFKRVTVYRADGKVENLDVTKTCDYAAPARAIYWGARQIMLEVGALQPGDIVDYEIAKKGFTYALLAATQEDDSKFIPPMRGQFYDIVPFWSSHPTVRKVYKVVVPMEKEMQFQFYQGECASSMRYEDGRKAYTFAMNDMMPFGREPNMVDLFDAAPKLMMLSLIHISEPTRL
;
A
#
# COMPACT_ATOMS: atom_id res chain seq x y z
N LYS A 1 -3.72 -11.56 7.84
CA LYS A 1 -2.27 -11.63 7.54
C LYS A 1 -1.88 -10.45 6.66
N TYR A 2 -0.67 -9.92 6.88
CA TYR A 2 -0.11 -8.84 6.08
C TYR A 2 1.40 -9.04 5.93
N ASP A 3 1.89 -9.02 4.70
CA ASP A 3 3.30 -9.24 4.38
C ASP A 3 4.02 -7.89 4.26
N TYR A 4 5.27 -7.83 4.72
CA TYR A 4 6.09 -6.64 4.62
C TYR A 4 7.59 -7.02 4.50
N ASP A 5 8.36 -6.11 3.94
CA ASP A 5 9.82 -6.22 3.88
C ASP A 5 10.44 -5.53 5.09
N PRO A 6 11.09 -6.25 6.01
CA PRO A 6 11.68 -5.67 7.22
C PRO A 6 12.89 -4.77 6.95
N LEU A 7 13.47 -4.81 5.76
CA LEU A 7 14.56 -3.92 5.36
C LEU A 7 14.06 -2.50 5.07
N THR A 8 12.80 -2.38 4.61
CA THR A 8 12.24 -1.10 4.16
C THR A 8 11.08 -0.61 4.99
N ALA A 9 10.45 -1.49 5.78
CA ALA A 9 9.23 -1.15 6.50
C ALA A 9 9.08 -1.93 7.80
N HIS A 10 8.23 -1.37 8.67
CA HIS A 10 7.61 -2.03 9.82
C HIS A 10 6.09 -1.95 9.68
N ALA A 11 5.39 -3.02 9.97
CA ALA A 11 3.93 -3.09 9.91
C ALA A 11 3.34 -3.59 11.23
N GLU A 12 2.20 -3.06 11.62
CA GLU A 12 1.47 -3.46 12.83
C GLU A 12 -0.05 -3.33 12.64
N PHE A 13 -0.82 -4.21 13.26
CA PHE A 13 -2.26 -4.03 13.40
C PHE A 13 -2.54 -2.96 14.46
N LYS A 14 -3.29 -1.93 14.09
CA LYS A 14 -3.76 -0.90 15.03
C LYS A 14 -5.09 -1.26 15.64
N ARG A 15 -5.95 -1.91 14.87
CA ARG A 15 -7.29 -2.31 15.29
C ARG A 15 -7.76 -3.48 14.44
N VAL A 16 -8.43 -4.43 15.08
CA VAL A 16 -9.17 -5.50 14.39
C VAL A 16 -10.48 -5.73 15.14
N THR A 17 -11.58 -5.60 14.44
CA THR A 17 -12.95 -5.76 14.97
C THR A 17 -13.72 -6.74 14.11
N VAL A 18 -14.38 -7.69 14.74
CA VAL A 18 -15.27 -8.63 14.06
C VAL A 18 -16.72 -8.28 14.43
N TYR A 19 -17.51 -7.98 13.44
CA TYR A 19 -18.96 -7.80 13.56
C TYR A 19 -19.62 -9.12 13.15
N ARG A 20 -20.26 -9.79 14.11
CA ARG A 20 -20.94 -11.04 13.87
C ARG A 20 -22.30 -10.81 13.22
N ALA A 21 -22.76 -11.78 12.43
CA ALA A 21 -24.08 -11.72 11.79
C ALA A 21 -25.25 -11.61 12.78
N ASP A 22 -25.06 -12.07 14.02
CA ASP A 22 -26.03 -11.93 15.13
C ASP A 22 -26.01 -10.56 15.83
N GLY A 23 -25.16 -9.64 15.39
CA GLY A 23 -25.01 -8.30 15.95
C GLY A 23 -23.97 -8.15 17.05
N LYS A 24 -23.32 -9.23 17.47
CA LYS A 24 -22.21 -9.16 18.43
C LYS A 24 -21.00 -8.50 17.82
N VAL A 25 -20.30 -7.64 18.60
CA VAL A 25 -19.06 -6.97 18.19
C VAL A 25 -17.91 -7.43 19.06
N GLU A 26 -16.84 -7.89 18.42
CA GLU A 26 -15.64 -8.40 19.07
C GLU A 26 -14.42 -7.56 18.66
N ASN A 27 -13.84 -6.83 19.62
CA ASN A 27 -12.56 -6.14 19.42
C ASN A 27 -11.45 -7.09 19.83
N LEU A 28 -10.56 -7.39 18.88
CA LEU A 28 -9.47 -8.33 19.12
C LEU A 28 -8.27 -7.61 19.75
N ASP A 29 -7.57 -8.36 20.60
CA ASP A 29 -6.34 -7.89 21.24
C ASP A 29 -5.18 -7.93 20.22
N VAL A 30 -4.82 -6.78 19.69
CA VAL A 30 -3.74 -6.66 18.69
C VAL A 30 -2.35 -6.98 19.25
N THR A 31 -2.17 -7.02 20.59
CA THR A 31 -0.90 -7.43 21.20
C THR A 31 -0.58 -8.92 20.98
N LYS A 32 -1.59 -9.70 20.62
CA LYS A 32 -1.45 -11.12 20.27
C LYS A 32 -1.02 -11.36 18.82
N THR A 33 -0.65 -10.30 18.11
CA THR A 33 -0.12 -10.43 16.75
C THR A 33 1.18 -11.22 16.75
N CYS A 34 1.22 -12.26 15.93
CA CYS A 34 2.44 -13.01 15.64
C CYS A 34 3.15 -12.35 14.46
N ASP A 35 4.48 -12.22 14.54
CA ASP A 35 5.34 -11.75 13.47
C ASP A 35 6.39 -12.83 13.18
N TYR A 36 6.39 -13.34 11.95
CA TYR A 36 7.24 -14.48 11.56
C TYR A 36 7.72 -14.32 10.10
N ALA A 37 8.69 -15.15 9.71
CA ALA A 37 9.16 -15.18 8.33
C ALA A 37 8.02 -15.59 7.39
N ALA A 38 7.77 -14.80 6.35
CA ALA A 38 6.74 -15.14 5.37
C ALA A 38 7.13 -16.43 4.63
N PRO A 39 6.17 -17.31 4.31
CA PRO A 39 6.44 -18.52 3.57
C PRO A 39 7.08 -18.23 2.21
N ALA A 40 8.28 -18.73 1.98
CA ALA A 40 8.96 -18.61 0.71
C ALA A 40 8.38 -19.60 -0.30
N ARG A 41 7.95 -19.10 -1.46
CA ARG A 41 7.40 -19.98 -2.52
C ARG A 41 8.46 -20.51 -3.48
N ALA A 42 9.54 -19.78 -3.71
CA ALA A 42 10.64 -20.18 -4.57
C ALA A 42 11.96 -19.51 -4.21
N ILE A 43 11.95 -18.23 -3.87
CA ILE A 43 13.11 -17.42 -3.51
C ILE A 43 12.87 -16.81 -2.14
N TYR A 44 13.85 -16.91 -1.25
CA TYR A 44 13.81 -16.29 0.06
C TYR A 44 14.16 -14.79 -0.06
N TRP A 45 13.17 -13.93 0.10
CA TRP A 45 13.33 -12.47 0.03
C TRP A 45 13.52 -11.80 1.40
N GLY A 46 13.54 -12.58 2.47
CA GLY A 46 13.59 -12.04 3.82
C GLY A 46 12.27 -11.39 4.29
N ALA A 47 11.19 -11.50 3.52
CA ALA A 47 9.90 -10.95 3.88
C ALA A 47 9.38 -11.52 5.21
N ARG A 48 8.68 -10.69 5.96
CA ARG A 48 7.98 -11.07 7.19
C ARG A 48 6.47 -10.96 6.99
N GLN A 49 5.74 -11.67 7.84
CA GLN A 49 4.28 -11.66 7.84
C GLN A 49 3.78 -11.43 9.27
N ILE A 50 2.96 -10.41 9.47
CA ILE A 50 2.17 -10.27 10.69
C ILE A 50 0.84 -11.00 10.54
N MET A 51 0.43 -11.69 11.59
CA MET A 51 -0.82 -12.44 11.62
C MET A 51 -1.52 -12.25 12.97
N LEU A 52 -2.82 -12.00 12.90
CA LEU A 52 -3.72 -12.05 14.05
C LEU A 52 -4.86 -13.02 13.73
N GLU A 53 -5.14 -13.91 14.64
CA GLU A 53 -6.22 -14.89 14.49
C GLU A 53 -7.56 -14.25 14.84
N VAL A 54 -8.52 -14.33 13.93
CA VAL A 54 -9.86 -13.74 14.10
C VAL A 54 -10.93 -14.78 14.53
N GLY A 55 -10.51 -16.03 14.74
CA GLY A 55 -11.41 -17.14 15.02
C GLY A 55 -12.20 -17.62 13.80
N ALA A 56 -13.17 -18.51 14.04
CA ALA A 56 -14.03 -19.02 12.98
C ALA A 56 -15.02 -17.93 12.53
N LEU A 57 -15.06 -17.65 11.24
CA LEU A 57 -16.00 -16.74 10.64
C LEU A 57 -17.20 -17.50 10.05
N GLN A 58 -18.37 -16.88 10.11
CA GLN A 58 -19.61 -17.38 9.53
C GLN A 58 -20.06 -16.48 8.38
N PRO A 59 -20.89 -16.98 7.45
CA PRO A 59 -21.50 -16.14 6.43
C PRO A 59 -22.27 -14.96 7.08
N GLY A 60 -22.00 -13.74 6.60
CA GLY A 60 -22.56 -12.49 7.15
C GLY A 60 -21.68 -11.80 8.21
N ASP A 61 -20.60 -12.43 8.69
CA ASP A 61 -19.62 -11.77 9.54
C ASP A 61 -18.79 -10.76 8.72
N ILE A 62 -18.43 -9.63 9.36
CA ILE A 62 -17.58 -8.59 8.78
C ILE A 62 -16.32 -8.45 9.63
N VAL A 63 -15.17 -8.45 8.99
CA VAL A 63 -13.89 -8.14 9.64
C VAL A 63 -13.43 -6.76 9.19
N ASP A 64 -13.34 -5.83 10.14
CA ASP A 64 -12.79 -4.49 9.95
C ASP A 64 -11.42 -4.41 10.61
N TYR A 65 -10.40 -3.98 9.89
CA TYR A 65 -9.05 -3.88 10.42
C TYR A 65 -8.31 -2.65 9.90
N GLU A 66 -7.41 -2.18 10.74
CA GLU A 66 -6.49 -1.09 10.43
C GLU A 66 -5.05 -1.58 10.60
N ILE A 67 -4.23 -1.36 9.58
CA ILE A 67 -2.79 -1.66 9.59
C ILE A 67 -2.04 -0.35 9.40
N ALA A 68 -1.10 -0.06 10.30
CA ALA A 68 -0.10 0.97 10.08
C ALA A 68 1.17 0.33 9.50
N LYS A 69 1.67 0.93 8.42
CA LYS A 69 2.97 0.62 7.84
C LYS A 69 3.83 1.88 7.87
N LYS A 70 4.99 1.80 8.50
CA LYS A 70 6.01 2.86 8.49
C LYS A 70 7.19 2.37 7.66
N GLY A 71 7.62 3.16 6.69
CA GLY A 71 8.73 2.79 5.82
C GLY A 71 8.62 3.46 4.46
N PHE A 72 9.28 2.87 3.48
CA PHE A 72 9.32 3.38 2.11
C PHE A 72 9.20 2.24 1.09
N THR A 73 8.84 2.59 -0.13
CA THR A 73 8.87 1.68 -1.27
C THR A 73 10.17 1.89 -2.02
N TYR A 74 10.90 0.82 -2.33
CA TYR A 74 12.08 0.92 -3.18
C TYR A 74 11.65 1.47 -4.54
N ALA A 75 12.08 2.70 -4.84
CA ALA A 75 12.15 3.14 -6.23
C ALA A 75 13.32 2.41 -6.88
N LEU A 76 13.19 2.01 -8.13
CA LEU A 76 14.19 1.29 -8.93
C LEU A 76 15.55 2.01 -9.08
N LEU A 77 15.72 3.16 -8.47
CA LEU A 77 16.96 3.91 -8.48
C LEU A 77 17.83 3.43 -7.32
N ALA A 78 18.91 2.79 -7.69
CA ALA A 78 19.91 2.19 -6.83
C ALA A 78 20.21 3.02 -5.59
N ALA A 79 20.07 2.40 -4.43
CA ALA A 79 20.66 2.89 -3.20
C ALA A 79 22.17 2.95 -3.38
N THR A 80 22.71 4.13 -3.48
CA THR A 80 24.12 4.37 -3.24
C THR A 80 24.28 4.70 -1.77
N GLN A 81 24.79 3.69 -1.01
CA GLN A 81 25.55 3.83 0.22
C GLN A 81 24.90 4.29 1.53
N GLU A 82 25.16 3.44 2.54
CA GLU A 82 25.51 3.77 3.94
C GLU A 82 24.63 4.80 4.66
N ASP A 83 23.37 4.43 4.89
CA ASP A 83 22.63 5.04 5.97
C ASP A 83 22.12 3.94 6.91
N ASP A 84 22.73 3.82 8.10
CA ASP A 84 22.38 2.83 9.13
C ASP A 84 20.99 3.04 9.73
N SER A 85 20.25 4.03 9.28
CA SER A 85 18.92 4.34 9.79
C SER A 85 17.86 3.50 9.08
N LYS A 86 17.34 2.51 9.78
CA LYS A 86 16.21 1.68 9.34
C LYS A 86 15.02 2.55 8.93
N PHE A 87 14.39 2.20 7.80
CA PHE A 87 13.18 2.82 7.26
C PHE A 87 13.32 4.26 6.75
N ILE A 88 14.53 4.71 6.51
CA ILE A 88 14.77 5.98 5.81
C ILE A 88 15.10 5.68 4.36
N PRO A 89 14.36 6.28 3.39
CA PRO A 89 14.63 6.03 1.98
C PRO A 89 15.99 6.61 1.58
N PRO A 90 16.70 5.95 0.66
CA PRO A 90 17.98 6.46 0.12
C PRO A 90 17.84 7.86 -0.50
N MET A 91 16.67 8.16 -1.09
CA MET A 91 16.33 9.48 -1.62
C MET A 91 15.38 10.20 -0.65
N ARG A 92 15.93 10.82 0.36
CA ARG A 92 15.15 11.57 1.36
C ARG A 92 14.27 12.64 0.72
N GLY A 93 13.05 12.76 1.20
CA GLY A 93 12.08 13.74 0.70
C GLY A 93 11.46 13.39 -0.64
N GLN A 94 11.79 12.27 -1.26
CA GLN A 94 11.12 11.79 -2.46
C GLN A 94 10.05 10.75 -2.10
N PHE A 95 8.99 10.75 -2.90
CA PHE A 95 7.90 9.79 -2.78
C PHE A 95 7.71 9.06 -4.10
N TYR A 96 7.53 7.76 -4.02
CA TYR A 96 7.17 6.91 -5.14
C TYR A 96 6.27 5.79 -4.63
N ASP A 97 5.18 5.54 -5.33
CA ASP A 97 4.31 4.40 -5.05
C ASP A 97 3.64 3.88 -6.33
N ILE A 98 3.42 2.57 -6.37
CA ILE A 98 2.60 1.91 -7.38
C ILE A 98 1.48 1.20 -6.65
N VAL A 99 0.27 1.71 -6.82
CA VAL A 99 -0.92 1.24 -6.12
C VAL A 99 -1.77 0.40 -7.06
N PRO A 100 -1.93 -0.91 -6.82
CA PRO A 100 -2.83 -1.73 -7.61
C PRO A 100 -4.28 -1.30 -7.36
N PHE A 101 -5.05 -1.08 -8.41
CA PHE A 101 -6.50 -0.85 -8.36
C PHE A 101 -7.24 -2.09 -8.87
N TRP A 102 -6.85 -3.24 -8.39
CA TRP A 102 -7.46 -4.54 -8.66
C TRP A 102 -7.40 -5.43 -7.42
N SER A 103 -8.20 -6.46 -7.41
CA SER A 103 -8.25 -7.50 -6.37
C SER A 103 -8.74 -8.80 -7.00
N SER A 104 -8.36 -9.95 -6.43
CA SER A 104 -8.93 -11.26 -6.79
C SER A 104 -10.35 -11.46 -6.27
N HIS A 105 -10.87 -10.52 -5.48
CA HIS A 105 -12.22 -10.54 -4.91
C HIS A 105 -13.00 -9.30 -5.32
N PRO A 106 -14.33 -9.36 -5.40
CA PRO A 106 -15.16 -8.18 -5.61
C PRO A 106 -14.85 -7.12 -4.56
N THR A 107 -14.64 -5.88 -5.00
CA THR A 107 -14.34 -4.78 -4.10
C THR A 107 -15.32 -3.64 -4.35
N VAL A 108 -16.18 -3.36 -3.37
CA VAL A 108 -17.20 -2.31 -3.49
C VAL A 108 -16.56 -0.95 -3.67
N ARG A 109 -15.51 -0.66 -2.92
CA ARG A 109 -14.80 0.62 -3.02
C ARG A 109 -13.35 0.51 -2.59
N LYS A 110 -12.46 1.11 -3.37
CA LYS A 110 -11.07 1.36 -2.99
C LYS A 110 -10.78 2.84 -3.04
N VAL A 111 -10.19 3.37 -1.97
CA VAL A 111 -9.72 4.76 -1.88
C VAL A 111 -8.25 4.76 -1.51
N TYR A 112 -7.47 5.53 -2.26
CA TYR A 112 -6.07 5.80 -1.95
C TYR A 112 -5.89 7.31 -1.75
N LYS A 113 -5.44 7.72 -0.57
CA LYS A 113 -5.22 9.13 -0.21
C LYS A 113 -3.74 9.33 0.12
N VAL A 114 -3.14 10.34 -0.50
CA VAL A 114 -1.76 10.76 -0.24
C VAL A 114 -1.77 12.19 0.25
N VAL A 115 -1.15 12.43 1.40
CA VAL A 115 -1.02 13.76 1.98
C VAL A 115 0.45 14.14 1.99
N VAL A 116 0.78 15.24 1.33
CA VAL A 116 2.16 15.73 1.18
C VAL A 116 2.27 17.18 1.63
N PRO A 117 3.48 17.66 1.99
CA PRO A 117 3.72 19.07 2.26
C PRO A 117 3.32 19.97 1.08
N MET A 118 2.98 21.23 1.36
CA MET A 118 2.51 22.18 0.34
C MET A 118 3.49 22.40 -0.81
N GLU A 119 4.78 22.41 -0.51
CA GLU A 119 5.87 22.60 -1.46
C GLU A 119 6.14 21.37 -2.33
N LYS A 120 5.57 20.22 -1.97
CA LYS A 120 5.80 18.98 -2.72
C LYS A 120 4.87 18.90 -3.94
N GLU A 121 5.47 18.85 -5.12
CA GLU A 121 4.74 18.58 -6.36
C GLU A 121 4.68 17.07 -6.63
N MET A 122 3.50 16.59 -7.04
CA MET A 122 3.26 15.20 -7.35
C MET A 122 2.84 15.03 -8.79
N GLN A 123 3.43 14.03 -9.45
CA GLN A 123 2.94 13.50 -10.72
C GLN A 123 2.26 12.16 -10.48
N PHE A 124 1.23 11.90 -11.26
CA PHE A 124 0.56 10.60 -11.22
C PHE A 124 0.04 10.21 -12.61
N GLN A 125 -0.01 8.92 -12.83
CA GLN A 125 -0.59 8.33 -14.03
C GLN A 125 -1.38 7.07 -13.64
N PHE A 126 -2.60 6.97 -14.14
CA PHE A 126 -3.41 5.76 -14.03
C PHE A 126 -3.26 4.94 -15.31
N TYR A 127 -3.04 3.64 -15.18
CA TYR A 127 -2.86 2.70 -16.29
C TYR A 127 -3.96 1.65 -16.27
N GLN A 128 -4.34 1.17 -17.45
CA GLN A 128 -5.31 0.08 -17.67
C GLN A 128 -6.70 0.39 -17.09
N GLY A 129 -7.15 1.64 -17.25
CA GLY A 129 -8.48 2.07 -16.82
C GLY A 129 -8.51 3.52 -16.38
N GLU A 130 -9.53 3.86 -15.60
CA GLU A 130 -9.75 5.21 -15.07
C GLU A 130 -10.16 5.14 -13.60
N CYS A 131 -9.80 6.16 -12.84
CA CYS A 131 -10.28 6.35 -11.47
C CYS A 131 -10.70 7.80 -11.25
N ALA A 132 -11.65 8.02 -10.33
CA ALA A 132 -11.96 9.36 -9.87
C ALA A 132 -10.77 9.92 -9.08
N SER A 133 -10.32 11.13 -9.44
CA SER A 133 -9.21 11.79 -8.74
C SER A 133 -9.61 13.19 -8.29
N SER A 134 -9.10 13.61 -7.15
CA SER A 134 -9.28 14.97 -6.64
C SER A 134 -8.06 15.40 -5.82
N MET A 135 -7.83 16.71 -5.76
CA MET A 135 -6.82 17.32 -4.90
C MET A 135 -7.49 18.39 -4.04
N ARG A 136 -7.15 18.41 -2.75
CA ARG A 136 -7.64 19.40 -1.79
C ARG A 136 -6.49 19.89 -0.91
N TYR A 137 -6.67 21.08 -0.36
CA TYR A 137 -5.80 21.62 0.68
C TYR A 137 -6.42 21.30 2.04
N GLU A 138 -5.68 20.59 2.87
CA GLU A 138 -6.10 20.17 4.22
C GLU A 138 -4.97 20.49 5.20
N ASP A 139 -5.23 21.25 6.25
CA ASP A 139 -4.28 21.57 7.34
C ASP A 139 -2.88 22.01 6.84
N GLY A 140 -2.86 22.89 5.81
CA GLY A 140 -1.60 23.38 5.22
C GLY A 140 -0.82 22.34 4.41
N ARG A 141 -1.50 21.29 3.93
CA ARG A 141 -0.93 20.22 3.09
C ARG A 141 -1.78 20.00 1.84
N LYS A 142 -1.21 19.36 0.84
CA LYS A 142 -1.93 18.88 -0.35
C LYS A 142 -2.39 17.44 -0.11
N ALA A 143 -3.68 17.18 -0.25
CA ALA A 143 -4.26 15.84 -0.16
C ALA A 143 -4.78 15.41 -1.54
N TYR A 144 -4.14 14.40 -2.13
CA TYR A 144 -4.56 13.75 -3.38
C TYR A 144 -5.39 12.52 -3.02
N THR A 145 -6.56 12.38 -3.63
CA THR A 145 -7.45 11.24 -3.41
C THR A 145 -7.80 10.59 -4.73
N PHE A 146 -7.66 9.28 -4.80
CA PHE A 146 -7.99 8.44 -5.94
C PHE A 146 -9.00 7.39 -5.47
N ALA A 147 -10.09 7.22 -6.20
CA ALA A 147 -11.16 6.30 -5.82
C ALA A 147 -11.69 5.53 -7.03
N MET A 148 -11.96 4.25 -6.80
CA MET A 148 -12.65 3.38 -7.75
C MET A 148 -13.72 2.59 -6.99
N ASN A 149 -14.91 2.47 -7.58
CA ASN A 149 -16.03 1.72 -7.03
C ASN A 149 -16.30 0.48 -7.88
N ASP A 150 -17.01 -0.49 -7.28
CA ASP A 150 -17.56 -1.67 -7.94
C ASP A 150 -16.55 -2.43 -8.81
N MET A 151 -15.35 -2.64 -8.23
CA MET A 151 -14.27 -3.33 -8.90
C MET A 151 -14.57 -4.82 -8.99
N MET A 152 -14.67 -5.30 -10.22
CA MET A 152 -14.83 -6.74 -10.48
C MET A 152 -13.54 -7.50 -10.14
N PRO A 153 -13.66 -8.78 -9.75
CA PRO A 153 -12.48 -9.62 -9.55
C PRO A 153 -11.59 -9.64 -10.80
N PHE A 154 -10.30 -9.45 -10.59
CA PHE A 154 -9.30 -9.55 -11.63
C PHE A 154 -8.35 -10.69 -11.26
N GLY A 155 -8.25 -11.70 -12.09
CA GLY A 155 -7.46 -12.90 -11.85
C GLY A 155 -6.47 -13.20 -12.96
N ARG A 156 -5.55 -14.09 -12.68
CA ARG A 156 -4.57 -14.54 -13.67
C ARG A 156 -5.22 -15.54 -14.60
N GLU A 157 -5.13 -15.29 -15.90
CA GLU A 157 -5.56 -16.21 -16.95
C GLU A 157 -4.35 -16.97 -17.52
N PRO A 158 -4.55 -18.18 -18.07
CA PRO A 158 -3.47 -18.90 -18.76
C PRO A 158 -2.90 -18.07 -19.92
N ASN A 159 -1.58 -18.00 -20.02
CA ASN A 159 -0.85 -17.28 -21.07
C ASN A 159 -1.03 -15.75 -21.12
N MET A 160 -1.66 -15.14 -20.10
CA MET A 160 -1.68 -13.67 -20.03
C MET A 160 -0.29 -13.11 -19.66
N VAL A 161 -0.05 -11.85 -19.98
CA VAL A 161 1.10 -11.09 -19.48
C VAL A 161 1.03 -10.96 -17.95
N ASP A 162 2.09 -10.48 -17.34
CA ASP A 162 2.10 -10.31 -15.89
C ASP A 162 0.91 -9.46 -15.41
N LEU A 163 0.31 -9.85 -14.30
CA LEU A 163 -0.82 -9.12 -13.69
C LEU A 163 -0.50 -7.65 -13.45
N PHE A 164 0.75 -7.38 -13.11
CA PHE A 164 1.21 -6.01 -12.89
C PHE A 164 1.13 -5.16 -14.15
N ASP A 165 1.31 -5.75 -15.34
CA ASP A 165 1.22 -5.04 -16.62
C ASP A 165 -0.21 -4.96 -17.15
N ALA A 166 -1.01 -6.00 -16.90
CA ALA A 166 -2.38 -6.11 -17.41
C ALA A 166 -3.44 -5.39 -16.54
N ALA A 167 -3.19 -5.29 -15.22
CA ALA A 167 -4.22 -4.84 -14.28
C ALA A 167 -4.18 -3.32 -14.02
N PRO A 168 -5.34 -2.72 -13.66
CA PRO A 168 -5.41 -1.30 -13.32
C PRO A 168 -4.47 -0.93 -12.17
N LYS A 169 -3.69 0.14 -12.36
CA LYS A 169 -2.75 0.63 -11.34
C LYS A 169 -2.55 2.14 -11.43
N LEU A 170 -2.32 2.74 -10.27
CA LEU A 170 -1.90 4.12 -10.14
C LEU A 170 -0.39 4.16 -9.88
N MET A 171 0.35 4.92 -10.67
CA MET A 171 1.72 5.28 -10.36
C MET A 171 1.76 6.72 -9.89
N MET A 172 2.45 6.96 -8.78
CA MET A 172 2.68 8.29 -8.21
C MET A 172 4.14 8.50 -7.91
N LEU A 173 4.62 9.71 -8.18
CA LEU A 173 5.97 10.11 -7.81
C LEU A 173 6.00 11.62 -7.48
N SER A 174 6.89 12.01 -6.58
CA SER A 174 7.21 13.43 -6.39
C SER A 174 8.18 13.88 -7.50
N LEU A 175 7.98 15.12 -7.96
CA LEU A 175 8.93 15.72 -8.90
C LEU A 175 10.30 15.87 -8.23
N ILE A 176 11.31 15.29 -8.88
CA ILE A 176 12.70 15.65 -8.63
C ILE A 176 12.92 16.96 -9.41
N HIS A 177 13.24 18.05 -8.74
CA HIS A 177 13.80 19.22 -9.42
C HIS A 177 15.15 18.80 -10.01
N ILE A 178 15.13 18.40 -11.27
CA ILE A 178 16.35 18.41 -12.07
C ILE A 178 16.60 19.88 -12.35
N SER A 179 17.46 20.51 -11.55
CA SER A 179 18.04 21.77 -11.95
C SER A 179 18.76 21.54 -13.28
N GLU A 180 18.31 22.18 -14.33
CA GLU A 180 19.03 22.17 -15.60
C GLU A 180 20.49 22.54 -15.32
N PRO A 181 21.47 21.79 -15.87
CA PRO A 181 22.86 22.20 -15.75
C PRO A 181 22.97 23.59 -16.40
N THR A 182 23.31 24.58 -15.58
CA THR A 182 23.64 25.90 -16.05
C THR A 182 24.70 25.76 -17.13
N ARG A 183 24.35 26.00 -18.37
CA ARG A 183 25.33 26.11 -19.46
C ARG A 183 26.24 27.26 -19.10
N LEU A 184 27.47 26.96 -18.75
CA LEU A 184 28.59 27.92 -18.78
C LEU A 184 29.01 28.15 -20.21
#